data_524a2cecd9451549c598c08c4856274c
#
_entry.id   524a2cecd9451549c598c08c4856274c
#
_cell.length_a   1.000
_cell.length_b   1.000
_cell.length_c   1.000
_cell.angle_alpha   90.00
_cell.angle_beta   90.00
_cell.angle_gamma   90.00
#
_symmetry.space_group_name_H-M   'P 1'
#
loop_
_entity.id
_entity.type
_entity.pdbx_description
1 polymer ?
#
loop_
_entity_poly.entity_id
_entity_poly.type
_entity_poly.pdbx_seq_one_letter_code
_entity_poly.pdbx_strand_id
1 'polypeptide(L)'
;MAIVEVKVPQLSESVAEATMLTWKKKAGEAVAADEILIEIETDKVVLEVPAPSAGVLAELVVGDGGTVVSDQVIAKIDTEGKAGAAGPAAAPAAAAAAPAAAVAAVAAPAAGGSKGDVAMPAAAKLLADNNLSVGDVAGSGKDGRVTKGDVLAAVAGGAKPAVAPSVIPTGVPTKALPQVAAPAAPNLGDRPEQRVPMTRLRARVAERLLQSQSTNAILTTFNEVNMAPVMDMRKKFQDAFTKEHGVKIGFMSFFVKAAVHALKKFPVLNASVDGNDIVYHGYFDIGIAVGSPRGLVVPILRNADQMSFAEIEKKIAEFGKKAAEGKLGIEEMTGGTFSISNGGTFGSMMSTPIINPPQSAILGVHATKDRAVVENGQIVIRPMNYLAMSYDHRIIDGREAVLGLVAMKEALEDPARLLFDI
;
A
#
# COMPACT_ATOMS: atom_id res chain seq x y z
N MET A 1 21.20 40.96 -24.39
CA MET A 1 20.55 40.01 -23.45
C MET A 1 20.36 38.70 -24.20
N ALA A 2 21.18 37.72 -23.91
CA ALA A 2 20.96 36.38 -24.42
C ALA A 2 20.16 35.61 -23.38
N ILE A 3 18.87 35.36 -23.67
CA ILE A 3 17.98 34.59 -22.80
C ILE A 3 18.05 33.14 -23.27
N VAL A 4 18.42 32.26 -22.35
CA VAL A 4 18.43 30.78 -22.58
C VAL A 4 17.25 30.19 -21.83
N GLU A 5 16.45 29.39 -22.55
CA GLU A 5 15.31 28.70 -21.96
C GLU A 5 15.73 27.40 -21.28
N VAL A 6 15.26 27.18 -20.05
CA VAL A 6 15.37 25.92 -19.33
C VAL A 6 14.13 25.10 -19.65
N LYS A 7 14.32 23.92 -20.24
CA LYS A 7 13.24 23.02 -20.65
C LYS A 7 13.25 21.74 -19.85
N VAL A 8 12.06 21.15 -19.69
CA VAL A 8 11.89 19.82 -19.12
C VAL A 8 12.60 18.81 -20.02
N PRO A 9 13.45 17.93 -19.49
CA PRO A 9 14.03 16.83 -20.26
C PRO A 9 12.96 15.94 -20.91
N GLN A 10 13.33 15.24 -21.97
CA GLN A 10 12.41 14.30 -22.61
C GLN A 10 11.97 13.22 -21.60
N LEU A 11 10.68 13.17 -21.32
CA LEU A 11 10.08 12.14 -20.49
C LEU A 11 9.92 10.87 -21.35
N SER A 12 9.91 9.69 -20.74
CA SER A 12 9.72 8.43 -21.47
C SER A 12 8.33 8.40 -22.13
N GLU A 13 8.17 7.70 -23.26
CA GLU A 13 6.91 7.59 -24.03
C GLU A 13 5.69 7.17 -23.17
N SER A 14 5.94 6.53 -22.04
CA SER A 14 4.90 6.10 -21.10
C SER A 14 4.55 7.14 -20.02
N VAL A 15 5.20 8.31 -20.01
CA VAL A 15 5.01 9.38 -19.00
C VAL A 15 4.58 10.66 -19.71
N ALA A 16 3.28 10.95 -19.66
CA ALA A 16 2.71 12.13 -20.31
C ALA A 16 2.98 13.44 -19.53
N GLU A 17 3.10 13.37 -18.21
CA GLU A 17 3.22 14.52 -17.31
C GLU A 17 4.15 14.24 -16.14
N ALA A 18 4.77 15.31 -15.60
CA ALA A 18 5.60 15.26 -14.41
C ALA A 18 5.26 16.40 -13.45
N THR A 19 5.61 16.27 -12.17
CA THR A 19 5.39 17.30 -11.16
C THR A 19 6.72 17.93 -10.75
N MET A 20 6.79 19.22 -10.76
CA MET A 20 7.95 19.97 -10.28
C MET A 20 8.03 19.89 -8.75
N LEU A 21 9.19 19.57 -8.22
CA LEU A 21 9.47 19.66 -6.78
C LEU A 21 9.82 21.11 -6.40
N THR A 22 10.57 21.28 -5.32
CA THR A 22 10.94 22.61 -4.84
C THR A 22 12.15 23.16 -5.63
N TRP A 23 12.08 24.38 -6.10
CA TRP A 23 13.19 25.09 -6.73
C TRP A 23 14.36 25.23 -5.76
N LYS A 24 15.57 24.87 -6.21
CA LYS A 24 16.81 25.04 -5.42
C LYS A 24 17.37 26.45 -5.52
N LYS A 25 16.92 27.21 -6.50
CA LYS A 25 17.31 28.61 -6.76
C LYS A 25 16.08 29.48 -6.95
N LYS A 26 16.22 30.76 -6.59
CA LYS A 26 15.17 31.78 -6.74
C LYS A 26 15.44 32.67 -7.94
N ALA A 27 14.40 33.32 -8.46
CA ALA A 27 14.55 34.34 -9.50
C ALA A 27 15.48 35.45 -9.00
N GLY A 28 16.45 35.84 -9.83
CA GLY A 28 17.50 36.80 -9.49
C GLY A 28 18.80 36.21 -8.95
N GLU A 29 18.87 34.90 -8.67
CA GLU A 29 20.10 34.22 -8.22
C GLU A 29 21.00 33.82 -9.39
N ALA A 30 22.31 33.85 -9.16
CA ALA A 30 23.30 33.37 -10.12
C ALA A 30 23.33 31.84 -10.11
N VAL A 31 23.45 31.23 -11.29
CA VAL A 31 23.54 29.81 -11.54
C VAL A 31 24.76 29.46 -12.40
N ALA A 32 25.44 28.35 -12.07
CA ALA A 32 26.52 27.83 -12.88
C ALA A 32 25.97 26.89 -13.98
N ALA A 33 26.74 26.67 -15.04
CA ALA A 33 26.39 25.64 -16.02
C ALA A 33 26.37 24.28 -15.34
N ASP A 34 25.43 23.42 -15.71
CA ASP A 34 25.18 22.07 -15.14
C ASP A 34 24.76 22.07 -13.65
N GLU A 35 24.50 23.23 -13.03
CA GLU A 35 23.97 23.29 -11.68
C GLU A 35 22.48 22.86 -11.66
N ILE A 36 22.10 21.93 -10.74
CA ILE A 36 20.73 21.43 -10.64
C ILE A 36 19.81 22.53 -10.11
N LEU A 37 18.87 22.98 -10.95
CA LEU A 37 17.91 24.04 -10.63
C LEU A 37 16.69 23.52 -9.91
N ILE A 38 16.17 22.39 -10.36
CA ILE A 38 14.97 21.75 -9.82
C ILE A 38 15.01 20.27 -10.10
N GLU A 39 14.27 19.51 -9.29
CA GLU A 39 13.96 18.11 -9.50
C GLU A 39 12.52 17.97 -9.97
N ILE A 40 12.27 17.08 -10.95
CA ILE A 40 10.97 16.81 -11.51
C ILE A 40 10.60 15.35 -11.19
N GLU A 41 9.49 15.16 -10.48
CA GLU A 41 8.99 13.85 -10.09
C GLU A 41 8.02 13.31 -11.14
N THR A 42 8.31 12.13 -11.67
CA THR A 42 7.39 11.34 -12.50
C THR A 42 6.78 10.22 -11.68
N ASP A 43 5.87 9.45 -12.25
CA ASP A 43 5.30 8.27 -11.59
C ASP A 43 6.33 7.13 -11.37
N LYS A 44 7.51 7.21 -12.01
CA LYS A 44 8.53 6.16 -11.99
C LYS A 44 9.87 6.60 -11.43
N VAL A 45 10.34 7.79 -11.79
CA VAL A 45 11.65 8.31 -11.40
C VAL A 45 11.60 9.81 -11.14
N VAL A 46 12.60 10.30 -10.42
CA VAL A 46 12.86 11.74 -10.27
C VAL A 46 13.99 12.12 -11.20
N LEU A 47 13.74 13.13 -12.03
CA LEU A 47 14.70 13.67 -12.99
C LEU A 47 15.25 15.00 -12.47
N GLU A 48 16.55 15.18 -12.55
CA GLU A 48 17.21 16.44 -12.24
C GLU A 48 17.28 17.31 -13.49
N VAL A 49 16.97 18.60 -13.36
CA VAL A 49 17.04 19.55 -14.44
C VAL A 49 18.24 20.49 -14.20
N PRO A 50 19.36 20.30 -14.92
CA PRO A 50 20.51 21.16 -14.83
C PRO A 50 20.31 22.47 -15.62
N ALA A 51 21.04 23.53 -15.23
CA ALA A 51 21.12 24.76 -15.96
C ALA A 51 21.87 24.54 -17.31
N PRO A 52 21.29 24.89 -18.46
CA PRO A 52 21.94 24.73 -19.76
C PRO A 52 23.14 25.68 -19.98
N SER A 53 23.23 26.74 -19.18
CA SER A 53 24.34 27.72 -19.23
C SER A 53 24.45 28.48 -17.91
N ALA A 54 25.64 29.00 -17.63
CA ALA A 54 25.82 29.91 -16.51
C ALA A 54 25.14 31.29 -16.78
N GLY A 55 24.56 31.88 -15.75
CA GLY A 55 23.87 33.19 -15.85
C GLY A 55 23.11 33.54 -14.59
N VAL A 56 22.11 34.40 -14.73
CA VAL A 56 21.17 34.75 -13.64
C VAL A 56 19.80 34.24 -14.01
N LEU A 57 19.12 33.58 -13.08
CA LEU A 57 17.77 33.06 -13.26
C LEU A 57 16.77 34.26 -13.36
N ALA A 58 16.38 34.58 -14.60
CA ALA A 58 15.61 35.78 -14.86
C ALA A 58 14.14 35.64 -14.44
N GLU A 59 13.51 34.51 -14.77
CA GLU A 59 12.09 34.27 -14.55
C GLU A 59 11.82 32.76 -14.31
N LEU A 60 10.96 32.48 -13.32
CA LEU A 60 10.38 31.16 -13.11
C LEU A 60 9.00 31.14 -13.77
N VAL A 61 8.84 30.36 -14.84
CA VAL A 61 7.57 30.26 -15.59
C VAL A 61 6.57 29.34 -14.87
N VAL A 62 7.08 28.29 -14.21
CA VAL A 62 6.28 27.33 -13.45
C VAL A 62 6.79 27.30 -12.01
N GLY A 63 5.89 27.45 -11.04
CA GLY A 63 6.21 27.40 -9.61
C GLY A 63 6.31 25.99 -9.05
N ASP A 64 6.70 25.89 -7.77
CA ASP A 64 6.75 24.64 -7.01
C ASP A 64 5.43 23.86 -7.08
N GLY A 65 5.49 22.56 -7.29
CA GLY A 65 4.32 21.68 -7.37
C GLY A 65 3.55 21.76 -8.69
N GLY A 66 4.00 22.56 -9.66
CA GLY A 66 3.38 22.67 -10.98
C GLY A 66 3.51 21.38 -11.81
N THR A 67 2.49 21.07 -12.63
CA THR A 67 2.55 19.95 -13.58
C THR A 67 3.16 20.44 -14.89
N VAL A 68 4.08 19.67 -15.44
CA VAL A 68 4.83 19.97 -16.67
C VAL A 68 4.85 18.76 -17.62
N VAL A 69 5.03 19.05 -18.91
CA VAL A 69 5.16 18.04 -19.97
C VAL A 69 6.57 18.10 -20.59
N SER A 70 6.93 17.10 -21.36
CA SER A 70 8.21 17.08 -22.10
C SER A 70 8.41 18.35 -22.92
N ASP A 71 9.66 18.84 -22.96
CA ASP A 71 10.09 20.04 -23.70
C ASP A 71 9.41 21.36 -23.27
N GLN A 72 8.60 21.38 -22.21
CA GLN A 72 7.99 22.59 -21.67
C GLN A 72 9.06 23.52 -21.04
N VAL A 73 8.98 24.82 -21.36
CA VAL A 73 9.83 25.84 -20.74
C VAL A 73 9.38 26.08 -19.30
N ILE A 74 10.30 25.95 -18.36
CA ILE A 74 10.04 26.10 -16.92
C ILE A 74 10.71 27.31 -16.30
N ALA A 75 11.81 27.78 -16.90
CA ALA A 75 12.51 28.99 -16.47
C ALA A 75 13.31 29.63 -17.61
N LYS A 76 13.78 30.86 -17.39
CA LYS A 76 14.65 31.62 -18.30
C LYS A 76 15.91 32.10 -17.58
N ILE A 77 17.08 31.88 -18.19
CA ILE A 77 18.37 32.33 -17.67
C ILE A 77 18.90 33.46 -18.57
N ASP A 78 19.29 34.57 -17.97
CA ASP A 78 20.00 35.66 -18.66
C ASP A 78 21.50 35.43 -18.48
N THR A 79 22.20 35.14 -19.58
CA THR A 79 23.64 34.87 -19.57
C THR A 79 24.52 36.12 -19.45
N GLU A 80 23.95 37.32 -19.62
CA GLU A 80 24.66 38.63 -19.49
C GLU A 80 24.25 39.37 -18.21
N GLY A 81 23.29 38.83 -17.41
CA GLY A 81 22.77 39.47 -16.20
C GLY A 81 23.81 39.50 -15.07
N LYS A 82 23.99 40.68 -14.41
CA LYS A 82 24.68 40.79 -13.14
C LYS A 82 23.68 40.54 -12.00
N ALA A 83 24.03 39.67 -11.05
CA ALA A 83 23.24 39.43 -9.85
C ALA A 83 22.93 40.75 -9.12
N GLY A 84 21.67 41.13 -9.06
CA GLY A 84 21.19 42.35 -8.43
C GLY A 84 19.83 42.15 -7.77
N ALA A 85 19.68 42.70 -6.58
CA ALA A 85 18.64 42.64 -5.58
C ALA A 85 17.20 42.43 -6.07
N ALA A 86 16.48 41.56 -5.38
CA ALA A 86 15.09 41.24 -5.56
C ALA A 86 14.16 42.45 -5.51
N GLY A 87 13.35 42.60 -6.58
CA GLY A 87 12.17 43.48 -6.59
C GLY A 87 10.92 42.67 -6.14
N PRO A 88 9.90 43.34 -5.57
CA PRO A 88 8.79 42.67 -4.93
C PRO A 88 7.87 41.95 -5.93
N ALA A 89 7.50 40.70 -5.62
CA ALA A 89 6.58 39.88 -6.38
C ALA A 89 5.20 40.53 -6.50
N ALA A 90 4.71 40.65 -7.73
CA ALA A 90 3.32 41.03 -8.01
C ALA A 90 2.39 39.82 -7.67
N ALA A 91 1.36 40.11 -6.88
CA ALA A 91 0.33 39.15 -6.50
C ALA A 91 -0.49 38.68 -7.73
N PRO A 92 -0.89 37.41 -7.84
CA PRO A 92 -1.74 36.98 -8.94
C PRO A 92 -3.17 37.47 -8.80
N ALA A 93 -3.68 38.06 -9.87
CA ALA A 93 -5.07 38.49 -10.01
C ALA A 93 -6.04 37.30 -9.95
N ALA A 94 -7.08 37.46 -9.14
CA ALA A 94 -8.16 36.49 -8.99
C ALA A 94 -8.91 36.30 -10.32
N ALA A 95 -8.96 35.05 -10.80
CA ALA A 95 -9.81 34.68 -11.90
C ALA A 95 -11.25 34.50 -11.42
N ALA A 96 -12.15 35.20 -12.14
CA ALA A 96 -13.59 35.24 -11.87
C ALA A 96 -14.28 33.88 -12.02
N ALA A 97 -15.18 33.59 -11.09
CA ALA A 97 -16.04 32.44 -11.11
C ALA A 97 -17.06 32.49 -12.27
N ALA A 98 -17.16 31.40 -13.02
CA ALA A 98 -18.26 31.20 -13.96
C ALA A 98 -19.51 30.66 -13.22
N PRO A 99 -20.74 31.03 -13.66
CA PRO A 99 -21.95 30.73 -12.91
C PRO A 99 -22.40 29.27 -13.09
N ALA A 100 -22.77 28.66 -11.97
CA ALA A 100 -23.37 27.34 -11.93
C ALA A 100 -24.77 27.35 -12.60
N ALA A 101 -24.98 26.46 -13.58
CA ALA A 101 -26.28 26.20 -14.17
C ALA A 101 -27.16 25.42 -13.16
N ALA A 102 -28.30 26.00 -12.83
CA ALA A 102 -29.33 25.37 -12.01
C ALA A 102 -30.00 24.25 -12.80
N VAL A 103 -29.94 23.02 -12.31
CA VAL A 103 -30.71 21.90 -12.81
C VAL A 103 -32.07 21.91 -12.11
N ALA A 104 -33.13 22.11 -12.87
CA ALA A 104 -34.50 22.11 -12.38
C ALA A 104 -34.89 20.74 -11.82
N ALA A 105 -35.40 20.75 -10.60
CA ALA A 105 -35.99 19.58 -9.98
C ALA A 105 -37.33 19.26 -10.68
N VAL A 106 -37.40 18.06 -11.27
CA VAL A 106 -38.66 17.52 -11.81
C VAL A 106 -39.45 16.98 -10.61
N ALA A 107 -40.61 17.58 -10.38
CA ALA A 107 -41.56 17.15 -9.35
C ALA A 107 -42.15 15.78 -9.73
N ALA A 108 -42.05 14.83 -8.79
CA ALA A 108 -42.76 13.56 -8.88
C ALA A 108 -44.26 13.76 -8.72
N PRO A 109 -45.12 13.04 -9.51
CA PRO A 109 -46.55 13.15 -9.35
C PRO A 109 -47.03 12.51 -8.05
N ALA A 110 -47.99 13.20 -7.42
CA ALA A 110 -48.65 12.73 -6.19
C ALA A 110 -49.35 11.38 -6.44
N ALA A 111 -49.01 10.40 -5.65
CA ALA A 111 -49.70 9.10 -5.66
C ALA A 111 -51.13 9.28 -5.12
N GLY A 112 -52.10 9.09 -5.96
CA GLY A 112 -53.51 8.94 -5.60
C GLY A 112 -53.65 7.66 -4.74
N GLY A 113 -54.39 7.78 -3.62
CA GLY A 113 -54.60 6.68 -2.74
C GLY A 113 -55.29 5.49 -3.40
N SER A 114 -54.57 4.39 -3.53
CA SER A 114 -55.11 3.12 -3.97
C SER A 114 -55.64 2.37 -2.73
N LYS A 115 -56.85 1.81 -2.82
CA LYS A 115 -57.45 0.94 -1.80
C LYS A 115 -56.79 -0.45 -1.88
N GLY A 116 -55.47 -0.52 -1.75
CA GLY A 116 -54.68 -1.73 -1.94
C GLY A 116 -54.76 -2.77 -0.79
N ASP A 117 -55.44 -2.45 0.28
CA ASP A 117 -55.49 -3.32 1.50
C ASP A 117 -56.71 -4.27 1.53
N VAL A 118 -57.30 -4.58 0.37
CA VAL A 118 -58.47 -5.49 0.31
C VAL A 118 -58.14 -6.70 -0.54
N ALA A 119 -58.09 -7.86 0.08
CA ALA A 119 -57.96 -9.12 -0.65
C ALA A 119 -59.32 -9.65 -1.08
N MET A 120 -59.40 -10.30 -2.25
CA MET A 120 -60.62 -11.01 -2.70
C MET A 120 -60.83 -12.24 -1.81
N PRO A 121 -62.07 -12.72 -1.56
CA PRO A 121 -62.37 -13.80 -0.59
C PRO A 121 -61.50 -15.07 -0.78
N ALA A 122 -61.25 -15.46 -2.03
CA ALA A 122 -60.36 -16.60 -2.36
C ALA A 122 -58.87 -16.32 -2.12
N ALA A 123 -58.45 -15.06 -2.25
CA ALA A 123 -57.09 -14.63 -1.92
C ALA A 123 -56.87 -14.56 -0.40
N ALA A 124 -57.83 -14.05 0.33
CA ALA A 124 -57.79 -13.97 1.77
C ALA A 124 -57.59 -15.34 2.46
N LYS A 125 -58.29 -16.37 1.94
CA LYS A 125 -58.13 -17.74 2.44
C LYS A 125 -56.72 -18.28 2.18
N LEU A 126 -56.16 -18.07 0.98
CA LEU A 126 -54.79 -18.49 0.63
C LEU A 126 -53.71 -17.72 1.38
N LEU A 127 -53.93 -16.45 1.70
CA LEU A 127 -53.04 -15.64 2.52
C LEU A 127 -53.00 -16.23 3.95
N ALA A 128 -54.19 -16.57 4.52
CA ALA A 128 -54.27 -17.19 5.85
C ALA A 128 -53.62 -18.58 5.88
N ASP A 129 -53.85 -19.42 4.88
CA ASP A 129 -53.26 -20.77 4.75
C ASP A 129 -51.74 -20.74 4.61
N ASN A 130 -51.16 -19.63 4.15
CA ASN A 130 -49.71 -19.47 3.93
C ASN A 130 -49.05 -18.47 4.92
N ASN A 131 -49.77 -18.02 5.95
CA ASN A 131 -49.31 -17.03 6.93
C ASN A 131 -48.74 -15.73 6.30
N LEU A 132 -49.37 -15.26 5.21
CA LEU A 132 -49.05 -14.02 4.52
C LEU A 132 -50.08 -12.95 4.86
N SER A 133 -49.66 -11.68 5.02
CA SER A 133 -50.58 -10.55 5.14
C SER A 133 -50.91 -9.95 3.79
N VAL A 134 -52.04 -9.21 3.73
CA VAL A 134 -52.44 -8.54 2.47
C VAL A 134 -51.39 -7.57 1.96
N GLY A 135 -50.61 -6.96 2.88
CA GLY A 135 -49.57 -6.03 2.55
C GLY A 135 -48.28 -6.68 1.93
N ASP A 136 -48.15 -8.03 2.07
CA ASP A 136 -46.97 -8.77 1.61
C ASP A 136 -47.07 -9.15 0.12
N VAL A 137 -48.25 -8.92 -0.50
CA VAL A 137 -48.55 -9.32 -1.90
C VAL A 137 -49.09 -8.15 -2.67
N ALA A 138 -48.42 -7.75 -3.76
CA ALA A 138 -48.88 -6.71 -4.64
C ALA A 138 -50.14 -7.17 -5.41
N GLY A 139 -51.29 -6.44 -5.26
CA GLY A 139 -52.54 -6.79 -5.91
C GLY A 139 -52.60 -6.33 -7.37
N SER A 140 -52.86 -7.26 -8.29
CA SER A 140 -53.07 -6.99 -9.71
C SER A 140 -54.54 -6.86 -10.11
N GLY A 141 -55.48 -7.01 -9.20
CA GLY A 141 -56.93 -6.93 -9.45
C GLY A 141 -57.43 -5.49 -9.59
N LYS A 142 -58.72 -5.36 -9.97
CA LYS A 142 -59.39 -4.06 -10.14
C LYS A 142 -59.28 -3.24 -8.83
N ASP A 143 -58.87 -1.98 -8.93
CA ASP A 143 -58.64 -1.06 -7.82
C ASP A 143 -57.48 -1.50 -6.88
N GLY A 144 -56.49 -2.29 -7.36
CA GLY A 144 -55.35 -2.72 -6.59
C GLY A 144 -55.61 -3.88 -5.62
N ARG A 145 -56.73 -4.59 -5.76
CA ARG A 145 -57.08 -5.72 -4.88
C ARG A 145 -56.21 -6.95 -5.11
N VAL A 146 -55.84 -7.63 -4.05
CA VAL A 146 -55.04 -8.87 -4.15
C VAL A 146 -55.94 -10.02 -4.65
N THR A 147 -55.58 -10.65 -5.76
CA THR A 147 -56.28 -11.79 -6.34
C THR A 147 -55.61 -13.12 -5.92
N LYS A 148 -56.36 -14.23 -6.16
CA LYS A 148 -55.81 -15.59 -5.92
C LYS A 148 -54.52 -15.84 -6.70
N GLY A 149 -54.39 -15.30 -7.92
CA GLY A 149 -53.20 -15.45 -8.76
C GLY A 149 -51.97 -14.76 -8.15
N ASP A 150 -52.15 -13.60 -7.53
CA ASP A 150 -51.08 -12.85 -6.92
C ASP A 150 -50.48 -13.58 -5.70
N VAL A 151 -51.36 -14.19 -4.88
CA VAL A 151 -50.90 -14.98 -3.71
C VAL A 151 -50.18 -16.24 -4.17
N LEU A 152 -50.68 -16.94 -5.21
CA LEU A 152 -49.99 -18.11 -5.73
C LEU A 152 -48.65 -17.76 -6.36
N ALA A 153 -48.53 -16.63 -7.03
CA ALA A 153 -47.26 -16.14 -7.59
C ALA A 153 -46.26 -15.77 -6.45
N ALA A 154 -46.75 -15.13 -5.42
CA ALA A 154 -45.91 -14.79 -4.24
C ALA A 154 -45.41 -16.04 -3.50
N VAL A 155 -46.26 -17.07 -3.33
CA VAL A 155 -45.88 -18.34 -2.72
C VAL A 155 -44.92 -19.14 -3.62
N ALA A 156 -45.14 -19.18 -4.94
CA ALA A 156 -44.25 -19.84 -5.89
C ALA A 156 -42.91 -19.10 -6.05
N GLY A 157 -42.88 -17.78 -5.87
CA GLY A 157 -41.67 -16.95 -5.87
C GLY A 157 -40.83 -17.05 -4.58
N GLY A 158 -41.20 -17.92 -3.63
CA GLY A 158 -40.41 -18.17 -2.41
C GLY A 158 -40.51 -17.05 -1.35
N ALA A 159 -41.61 -16.32 -1.32
CA ALA A 159 -41.93 -15.46 -0.17
C ALA A 159 -42.07 -16.32 1.08
N LYS A 160 -40.97 -16.54 1.82
CA LYS A 160 -40.99 -17.13 3.15
C LYS A 160 -41.79 -16.22 4.07
N PRO A 161 -42.70 -16.76 4.92
CA PRO A 161 -43.26 -15.99 6.01
C PRO A 161 -42.10 -15.40 6.82
N ALA A 162 -42.14 -14.13 7.07
CA ALA A 162 -41.21 -13.47 7.98
C ALA A 162 -41.37 -14.13 9.35
N VAL A 163 -40.58 -15.14 9.65
CA VAL A 163 -40.35 -15.58 11.02
C VAL A 163 -39.70 -14.39 11.72
N ALA A 164 -40.42 -13.74 12.62
CA ALA A 164 -39.85 -12.70 13.42
C ALA A 164 -38.55 -13.25 14.03
N PRO A 165 -37.39 -12.65 13.78
CA PRO A 165 -36.14 -13.11 14.38
C PRO A 165 -36.34 -12.94 15.91
N SER A 166 -36.14 -14.03 16.64
CA SER A 166 -35.99 -13.96 18.10
C SER A 166 -34.86 -12.99 18.38
N VAL A 167 -35.20 -11.84 18.96
CA VAL A 167 -34.26 -10.77 19.26
C VAL A 167 -33.28 -11.28 20.30
N ILE A 168 -32.09 -11.69 19.84
CA ILE A 168 -30.92 -11.71 20.70
C ILE A 168 -30.62 -10.23 20.95
N PRO A 169 -30.56 -9.73 22.15
CA PRO A 169 -30.24 -8.34 22.43
C PRO A 169 -28.75 -8.14 22.17
N THR A 170 -28.40 -7.99 20.89
CA THR A 170 -27.14 -7.34 20.51
C THR A 170 -27.44 -5.87 20.61
N GLY A 171 -26.76 -5.14 21.46
CA GLY A 171 -26.98 -3.70 21.72
C GLY A 171 -26.63 -2.80 20.51
N VAL A 172 -26.90 -3.26 19.27
CA VAL A 172 -26.75 -2.52 18.03
C VAL A 172 -28.13 -2.02 17.60
N PRO A 173 -28.38 -0.72 17.48
CA PRO A 173 -29.66 -0.18 17.06
C PRO A 173 -29.94 -0.64 15.62
N THR A 174 -31.06 -1.37 15.43
CA THR A 174 -31.56 -1.85 14.12
C THR A 174 -32.22 -0.74 13.29
N LYS A 175 -32.29 0.47 13.78
CA LYS A 175 -32.80 1.63 13.06
C LYS A 175 -31.58 2.40 12.54
N ALA A 176 -31.54 2.65 11.21
CA ALA A 176 -30.55 3.58 10.67
C ALA A 176 -30.58 4.83 11.55
N LEU A 177 -29.48 5.10 12.24
CA LEU A 177 -29.33 6.33 12.99
C LEU A 177 -29.64 7.48 12.04
N PRO A 178 -30.48 8.47 12.43
CA PRO A 178 -30.62 9.67 11.63
C PRO A 178 -29.22 10.17 11.33
N GLN A 179 -28.93 10.42 10.05
CA GLN A 179 -27.67 11.01 9.65
C GLN A 179 -27.57 12.34 10.39
N VAL A 180 -26.87 12.32 11.52
CA VAL A 180 -26.57 13.56 12.25
C VAL A 180 -25.71 14.33 11.26
N ALA A 181 -26.23 15.46 10.77
CA ALA A 181 -25.41 16.40 10.00
C ALA A 181 -24.11 16.55 10.78
N ALA A 182 -22.98 16.29 10.12
CA ALA A 182 -21.68 16.44 10.77
C ALA A 182 -21.71 17.80 11.47
N PRO A 183 -21.43 17.88 12.76
CA PRO A 183 -21.43 19.17 13.44
C PRO A 183 -20.55 20.08 12.63
N ALA A 184 -21.05 21.29 12.30
CA ALA A 184 -20.26 22.32 11.64
C ALA A 184 -18.93 22.34 12.39
N ALA A 185 -17.80 22.14 11.67
CA ALA A 185 -16.50 21.98 12.29
C ALA A 185 -16.35 23.11 13.33
N PRO A 186 -16.15 22.78 14.60
CA PRO A 186 -16.08 23.80 15.63
C PRO A 186 -15.01 24.79 15.18
N ASN A 187 -15.34 26.07 15.15
CA ASN A 187 -14.35 27.11 14.87
C ASN A 187 -13.32 27.07 16.00
N LEU A 188 -12.25 26.29 15.80
CA LEU A 188 -11.25 25.97 16.80
C LEU A 188 -10.26 27.15 17.01
N GLY A 189 -10.59 28.34 16.50
CA GLY A 189 -9.75 29.54 16.59
C GLY A 189 -8.41 29.34 15.90
N ASP A 190 -7.33 29.84 16.47
CA ASP A 190 -5.98 29.85 15.91
C ASP A 190 -5.27 28.47 15.94
N ARG A 191 -5.95 27.38 15.60
CA ARG A 191 -5.28 26.08 15.40
C ARG A 191 -4.73 26.03 13.98
N PRO A 192 -3.42 26.17 13.78
CA PRO A 192 -2.83 26.18 12.44
C PRO A 192 -2.93 24.77 11.82
N GLU A 193 -3.53 24.68 10.65
CA GLU A 193 -3.55 23.50 9.81
C GLU A 193 -2.78 23.79 8.53
N GLN A 194 -1.87 22.91 8.16
CA GLN A 194 -1.16 22.99 6.90
C GLN A 194 -1.62 21.83 5.99
N ARG A 195 -2.19 22.17 4.84
CA ARG A 195 -2.53 21.21 3.80
C ARG A 195 -1.39 21.12 2.81
N VAL A 196 -0.79 19.94 2.70
CA VAL A 196 0.28 19.66 1.74
C VAL A 196 -0.18 18.52 0.83
N PRO A 197 -0.21 18.69 -0.50
CA PRO A 197 -0.55 17.62 -1.42
C PRO A 197 0.48 16.50 -1.33
N MET A 198 0.02 15.26 -1.51
CA MET A 198 0.93 14.12 -1.59
C MET A 198 1.78 14.23 -2.86
N THR A 199 3.06 13.85 -2.77
CA THR A 199 3.89 13.66 -3.96
C THR A 199 3.31 12.53 -4.82
N ARG A 200 3.62 12.53 -6.13
CA ARG A 200 3.14 11.47 -7.04
C ARG A 200 3.60 10.09 -6.60
N LEU A 201 4.85 9.96 -6.16
CA LEU A 201 5.36 8.71 -5.60
C LEU A 201 4.54 8.25 -4.40
N ARG A 202 4.23 9.15 -3.46
CA ARG A 202 3.42 8.83 -2.27
C ARG A 202 2.00 8.41 -2.65
N ALA A 203 1.38 9.09 -3.60
CA ALA A 203 0.04 8.75 -4.09
C ALA A 203 0.02 7.34 -4.72
N ARG A 204 1.01 7.00 -5.56
CA ARG A 204 1.16 5.66 -6.15
C ARG A 204 1.38 4.57 -5.10
N VAL A 205 2.22 4.82 -4.10
CA VAL A 205 2.40 3.89 -2.98
C VAL A 205 1.08 3.67 -2.24
N ALA A 206 0.31 4.73 -1.97
CA ALA A 206 -0.99 4.63 -1.31
C ALA A 206 -1.99 3.79 -2.12
N GLU A 207 -2.10 4.01 -3.43
CA GLU A 207 -2.95 3.22 -4.33
C GLU A 207 -2.57 1.72 -4.30
N ARG A 208 -1.28 1.40 -4.42
CA ARG A 208 -0.80 0.00 -4.39
C ARG A 208 -1.07 -0.69 -3.05
N LEU A 209 -0.91 0.02 -1.95
CA LEU A 209 -1.19 -0.52 -0.62
C LEU A 209 -2.70 -0.78 -0.43
N LEU A 210 -3.55 0.15 -0.84
CA LEU A 210 -5.00 -0.02 -0.82
C LEU A 210 -5.45 -1.15 -1.74
N GLN A 211 -4.89 -1.25 -2.94
CA GLN A 211 -5.15 -2.35 -3.87
C GLN A 211 -4.79 -3.69 -3.22
N SER A 212 -3.62 -3.81 -2.61
CA SER A 212 -3.20 -5.03 -1.91
C SER A 212 -4.20 -5.45 -0.84
N GLN A 213 -4.65 -4.50 -0.02
CA GLN A 213 -5.62 -4.76 1.05
C GLN A 213 -7.01 -5.15 0.55
N SER A 214 -7.43 -4.61 -0.59
CA SER A 214 -8.76 -4.86 -1.16
C SER A 214 -8.83 -6.12 -2.02
N THR A 215 -7.72 -6.52 -2.66
CA THR A 215 -7.69 -7.65 -3.59
C THR A 215 -7.28 -8.97 -2.94
N ASN A 216 -6.64 -8.94 -1.77
CA ASN A 216 -6.18 -10.12 -1.05
C ASN A 216 -7.02 -10.35 0.21
N ALA A 217 -7.25 -11.61 0.55
CA ALA A 217 -7.81 -12.00 1.86
C ALA A 217 -6.67 -12.14 2.88
N ILE A 218 -6.10 -10.99 3.33
CA ILE A 218 -4.89 -10.98 4.15
C ILE A 218 -5.18 -11.49 5.56
N LEU A 219 -4.49 -12.56 5.95
CA LEU A 219 -4.39 -13.05 7.32
C LEU A 219 -2.93 -13.03 7.77
N THR A 220 -2.68 -12.91 9.08
CA THR A 220 -1.34 -12.89 9.64
C THR A 220 -1.21 -13.95 10.73
N THR A 221 -0.16 -14.76 10.65
CA THR A 221 0.24 -15.67 11.73
C THR A 221 1.56 -15.19 12.35
N PHE A 222 1.74 -15.48 13.63
CA PHE A 222 2.89 -15.04 14.41
C PHE A 222 3.61 -16.22 15.04
N ASN A 223 4.93 -16.09 15.20
CA ASN A 223 5.73 -17.01 15.99
C ASN A 223 6.87 -16.26 16.67
N GLU A 224 7.38 -16.83 17.75
CA GLU A 224 8.57 -16.32 18.45
C GLU A 224 9.77 -17.19 18.13
N VAL A 225 10.95 -16.55 18.03
CA VAL A 225 12.21 -17.20 17.65
C VAL A 225 13.29 -16.83 18.64
N ASN A 226 14.00 -17.85 19.14
CA ASN A 226 15.22 -17.65 19.91
C ASN A 226 16.39 -17.35 18.96
N MET A 227 16.89 -16.13 19.00
CA MET A 227 17.98 -15.68 18.12
C MET A 227 19.39 -15.99 18.67
N ALA A 228 19.52 -16.60 19.86
CA ALA A 228 20.82 -16.92 20.44
C ALA A 228 21.73 -17.74 19.51
N PRO A 229 21.26 -18.82 18.82
CA PRO A 229 22.12 -19.60 17.92
C PRO A 229 22.67 -18.77 16.75
N VAL A 230 21.86 -17.92 16.14
CA VAL A 230 22.30 -17.01 15.07
C VAL A 230 23.32 -16.00 15.60
N MET A 231 23.05 -15.42 16.79
CA MET A 231 23.96 -14.43 17.41
C MET A 231 25.32 -15.06 17.78
N ASP A 232 25.32 -16.25 18.32
CA ASP A 232 26.53 -17.00 18.67
C ASP A 232 27.33 -17.37 17.41
N MET A 233 26.65 -17.84 16.36
CA MET A 233 27.29 -18.12 15.07
C MET A 233 27.93 -16.86 14.48
N ARG A 234 27.21 -15.74 14.48
CA ARG A 234 27.78 -14.46 14.05
C ARG A 234 28.98 -14.07 14.85
N LYS A 235 28.88 -14.11 16.18
CA LYS A 235 30.01 -13.77 17.08
C LYS A 235 31.23 -14.64 16.81
N LYS A 236 31.04 -15.94 16.58
CA LYS A 236 32.12 -16.90 16.31
C LYS A 236 32.83 -16.65 14.99
N PHE A 237 32.08 -16.31 13.92
CA PHE A 237 32.63 -16.28 12.56
C PHE A 237 32.77 -14.87 11.97
N GLN A 238 32.32 -13.81 12.64
CA GLN A 238 32.26 -12.44 12.13
C GLN A 238 33.62 -11.95 11.60
N ASP A 239 34.70 -12.15 12.33
CA ASP A 239 36.04 -11.62 11.99
C ASP A 239 36.62 -12.36 10.78
N ALA A 240 36.55 -13.70 10.78
CA ALA A 240 36.98 -14.51 9.65
C ALA A 240 36.20 -14.21 8.38
N PHE A 241 34.86 -14.10 8.51
CA PHE A 241 33.99 -13.80 7.40
C PHE A 241 34.25 -12.39 6.81
N THR A 242 34.45 -11.40 7.70
CA THR A 242 34.74 -10.03 7.24
C THR A 242 36.09 -9.95 6.53
N LYS A 243 37.11 -10.70 7.02
CA LYS A 243 38.42 -10.76 6.39
C LYS A 243 38.37 -11.41 5.00
N GLU A 244 37.59 -12.48 4.84
CA GLU A 244 37.48 -13.23 3.59
C GLU A 244 36.60 -12.51 2.56
N HIS A 245 35.45 -12.00 2.98
CA HIS A 245 34.42 -11.50 2.06
C HIS A 245 34.32 -9.98 1.98
N GLY A 246 35.00 -9.23 2.86
CA GLY A 246 34.95 -7.76 2.90
C GLY A 246 33.62 -7.17 3.37
N VAL A 247 32.72 -8.00 3.93
CA VAL A 247 31.39 -7.59 4.43
C VAL A 247 31.12 -8.28 5.77
N LYS A 248 30.36 -7.62 6.65
CA LYS A 248 29.96 -8.20 7.95
C LYS A 248 28.79 -9.16 7.76
N ILE A 249 28.72 -10.23 8.56
CA ILE A 249 27.53 -11.10 8.62
C ILE A 249 26.40 -10.31 9.27
N GLY A 250 25.35 -9.98 8.50
CA GLY A 250 24.12 -9.38 9.00
C GLY A 250 23.12 -10.44 9.49
N PHE A 251 22.01 -9.99 10.04
CA PHE A 251 20.89 -10.87 10.36
C PHE A 251 20.03 -11.20 9.12
N MET A 252 20.02 -10.28 8.13
CA MET A 252 19.14 -10.42 6.99
C MET A 252 19.44 -11.63 6.12
N SER A 253 20.72 -11.98 5.96
CA SER A 253 21.11 -13.20 5.23
C SER A 253 20.54 -14.48 5.86
N PHE A 254 20.48 -14.56 7.19
CA PHE A 254 19.83 -15.68 7.88
C PHE A 254 18.33 -15.71 7.63
N PHE A 255 17.64 -14.57 7.71
CA PHE A 255 16.21 -14.49 7.42
C PHE A 255 15.90 -14.84 5.97
N VAL A 256 16.71 -14.38 5.01
CA VAL A 256 16.57 -14.74 3.59
C VAL A 256 16.73 -16.24 3.40
N LYS A 257 17.78 -16.85 3.95
CA LYS A 257 18.02 -18.29 3.82
C LYS A 257 16.95 -19.13 4.50
N ALA A 258 16.49 -18.73 5.68
CA ALA A 258 15.38 -19.39 6.39
C ALA A 258 14.06 -19.26 5.59
N ALA A 259 13.79 -18.10 5.00
CA ALA A 259 12.62 -17.90 4.14
C ALA A 259 12.70 -18.80 2.91
N VAL A 260 13.81 -18.80 2.17
CA VAL A 260 14.00 -19.66 0.99
C VAL A 260 13.81 -21.15 1.34
N HIS A 261 14.37 -21.60 2.48
CA HIS A 261 14.18 -22.96 2.96
C HIS A 261 12.70 -23.31 3.18
N ALA A 262 11.94 -22.42 3.83
CA ALA A 262 10.51 -22.61 4.04
C ALA A 262 9.71 -22.57 2.72
N LEU A 263 10.06 -21.66 1.79
CA LEU A 263 9.40 -21.55 0.49
C LEU A 263 9.61 -22.80 -0.39
N LYS A 264 10.77 -23.47 -0.27
CA LYS A 264 11.02 -24.77 -0.92
C LYS A 264 10.13 -25.89 -0.35
N LYS A 265 9.90 -25.90 0.98
CA LYS A 265 9.03 -26.88 1.65
C LYS A 265 7.53 -26.60 1.41
N PHE A 266 7.16 -25.34 1.29
CA PHE A 266 5.78 -24.87 1.12
C PHE A 266 5.67 -23.96 -0.12
N PRO A 267 5.67 -24.54 -1.35
CA PRO A 267 5.71 -23.75 -2.59
C PRO A 267 4.55 -22.78 -2.77
N VAL A 268 3.41 -23.00 -2.12
CA VAL A 268 2.26 -22.10 -2.17
C VAL A 268 2.57 -20.73 -1.54
N LEU A 269 3.51 -20.65 -0.60
CA LEU A 269 3.97 -19.38 -0.03
C LEU A 269 4.80 -18.55 -1.03
N ASN A 270 5.32 -19.19 -2.08
CA ASN A 270 6.08 -18.58 -3.18
C ASN A 270 5.24 -18.47 -4.46
N ALA A 271 3.93 -18.58 -4.36
CA ALA A 271 3.01 -18.50 -5.50
C ALA A 271 2.38 -17.10 -5.61
N SER A 272 1.74 -16.84 -6.73
CA SER A 272 0.92 -15.66 -6.97
C SER A 272 -0.44 -16.03 -7.56
N VAL A 273 -1.38 -15.08 -7.55
CA VAL A 273 -2.70 -15.25 -8.17
C VAL A 273 -2.74 -14.44 -9.46
N ASP A 274 -3.12 -15.08 -10.55
CA ASP A 274 -3.41 -14.45 -11.84
C ASP A 274 -4.80 -14.84 -12.31
N GLY A 275 -5.76 -13.91 -12.22
CA GLY A 275 -7.16 -14.22 -12.45
C GLY A 275 -7.68 -15.30 -11.51
N ASN A 276 -8.00 -16.49 -12.04
CA ASN A 276 -8.43 -17.66 -11.30
C ASN A 276 -7.34 -18.73 -11.14
N ASP A 277 -6.13 -18.44 -11.60
CA ASP A 277 -5.04 -19.40 -11.59
C ASP A 277 -4.06 -19.12 -10.43
N ILE A 278 -3.50 -20.19 -9.86
CA ILE A 278 -2.37 -20.13 -8.93
C ILE A 278 -1.10 -20.36 -9.73
N VAL A 279 -0.22 -19.36 -9.76
CA VAL A 279 1.05 -19.42 -10.47
C VAL A 279 2.15 -19.78 -9.48
N TYR A 280 2.69 -20.98 -9.56
CA TYR A 280 3.83 -21.45 -8.78
C TYR A 280 5.15 -21.01 -9.43
N HIS A 281 5.99 -20.30 -8.67
CA HIS A 281 7.28 -19.85 -9.17
C HIS A 281 8.39 -20.87 -8.86
N GLY A 282 9.14 -21.26 -9.88
CA GLY A 282 10.29 -22.17 -9.77
C GLY A 282 11.60 -21.45 -9.40
N TYR A 283 11.54 -20.18 -9.00
CA TYR A 283 12.65 -19.33 -8.59
C TYR A 283 12.29 -18.56 -7.31
N PHE A 284 13.30 -18.06 -6.61
CA PHE A 284 13.13 -17.40 -5.31
C PHE A 284 13.68 -15.97 -5.36
N ASP A 285 12.84 -15.03 -5.75
CA ASP A 285 13.14 -13.62 -5.86
C ASP A 285 12.60 -12.89 -4.63
N ILE A 286 13.50 -12.56 -3.71
CA ILE A 286 13.11 -12.05 -2.37
C ILE A 286 13.23 -10.54 -2.31
N GLY A 287 12.10 -9.87 -2.10
CA GLY A 287 12.05 -8.43 -1.85
C GLY A 287 12.53 -8.10 -0.43
N ILE A 288 13.45 -7.15 -0.31
CA ILE A 288 13.95 -6.67 0.98
C ILE A 288 13.52 -5.23 1.19
N ALA A 289 12.70 -4.98 2.22
CA ALA A 289 12.28 -3.63 2.53
C ALA A 289 13.45 -2.78 3.07
N VAL A 290 13.79 -1.71 2.36
CA VAL A 290 14.88 -0.79 2.70
C VAL A 290 14.33 0.62 2.86
N GLY A 291 14.71 1.31 3.94
CA GLY A 291 14.35 2.70 4.18
C GLY A 291 15.18 3.64 3.30
N SER A 292 14.53 4.61 2.70
CA SER A 292 15.17 5.71 1.98
C SER A 292 14.67 7.07 2.50
N PRO A 293 15.37 8.18 2.21
CA PRO A 293 14.85 9.53 2.53
C PRO A 293 13.50 9.84 1.90
N ARG A 294 13.14 9.16 0.80
CA ARG A 294 11.88 9.33 0.06
C ARG A 294 10.78 8.37 0.54
N GLY A 295 11.09 7.44 1.43
CA GLY A 295 10.16 6.43 1.95
C GLY A 295 10.71 5.01 1.85
N LEU A 296 9.85 4.01 2.05
CA LEU A 296 10.20 2.60 1.98
C LEU A 296 10.24 2.14 0.52
N VAL A 297 11.31 1.47 0.13
CA VAL A 297 11.48 0.81 -1.17
C VAL A 297 11.76 -0.68 -0.96
N VAL A 298 11.43 -1.53 -1.94
CA VAL A 298 11.56 -2.99 -1.81
C VAL A 298 12.34 -3.54 -3.03
N PRO A 299 13.67 -3.38 -3.07
CA PRO A 299 14.48 -4.01 -4.09
C PRO A 299 14.49 -5.54 -3.95
N ILE A 300 14.74 -6.25 -5.03
CA ILE A 300 14.60 -7.69 -5.16
C ILE A 300 15.96 -8.38 -5.26
N LEU A 301 16.22 -9.31 -4.34
CA LEU A 301 17.32 -10.28 -4.43
C LEU A 301 16.89 -11.38 -5.40
N ARG A 302 17.49 -11.41 -6.60
CA ARG A 302 17.18 -12.41 -7.63
C ARG A 302 17.84 -13.74 -7.30
N ASN A 303 17.12 -14.86 -7.50
CA ASN A 303 17.63 -16.21 -7.27
C ASN A 303 18.31 -16.35 -5.89
N ALA A 304 17.66 -15.90 -4.84
CA ALA A 304 18.21 -15.86 -3.48
C ALA A 304 18.59 -17.24 -2.91
N ASP A 305 18.04 -18.32 -3.48
CA ASP A 305 18.40 -19.71 -3.18
C ASP A 305 19.84 -20.04 -3.59
N GLN A 306 20.34 -19.46 -4.69
CA GLN A 306 21.68 -19.67 -5.21
C GLN A 306 22.73 -18.76 -4.57
N MET A 307 22.31 -17.66 -3.95
CA MET A 307 23.22 -16.70 -3.33
C MET A 307 23.83 -17.23 -2.03
N SER A 308 25.12 -16.99 -1.82
CA SER A 308 25.78 -17.20 -0.52
C SER A 308 25.39 -16.12 0.49
N PHE A 309 25.69 -16.34 1.79
CA PHE A 309 25.52 -15.32 2.82
C PHE A 309 26.22 -14.01 2.49
N ALA A 310 27.45 -14.11 1.95
CA ALA A 310 28.26 -12.94 1.58
C ALA A 310 27.64 -12.14 0.43
N GLU A 311 27.14 -12.83 -0.59
CA GLU A 311 26.48 -12.18 -1.73
C GLU A 311 25.19 -11.49 -1.33
N ILE A 312 24.38 -12.12 -0.48
CA ILE A 312 23.16 -11.51 0.08
C ILE A 312 23.50 -10.22 0.82
N GLU A 313 24.47 -10.26 1.74
CA GLU A 313 24.84 -9.08 2.53
C GLU A 313 25.42 -7.95 1.67
N LYS A 314 26.28 -8.29 0.69
CA LYS A 314 26.82 -7.31 -0.29
C LYS A 314 25.71 -6.66 -1.08
N LYS A 315 24.75 -7.46 -1.58
CA LYS A 315 23.64 -6.94 -2.38
C LYS A 315 22.69 -6.07 -1.56
N ILE A 316 22.40 -6.45 -0.32
CA ILE A 316 21.60 -5.62 0.59
C ILE A 316 22.30 -4.29 0.90
N ALA A 317 23.62 -4.31 1.12
CA ALA A 317 24.41 -3.08 1.34
C ALA A 317 24.40 -2.18 0.08
N GLU A 318 24.51 -2.75 -1.12
CA GLU A 318 24.37 -2.04 -2.39
C GLU A 318 22.99 -1.37 -2.50
N PHE A 319 21.91 -2.12 -2.22
CA PHE A 319 20.56 -1.60 -2.22
C PHE A 319 20.38 -0.46 -1.23
N GLY A 320 20.93 -0.58 -0.02
CA GLY A 320 20.90 0.48 0.99
C GLY A 320 21.55 1.76 0.49
N LYS A 321 22.73 1.66 -0.16
CA LYS A 321 23.41 2.81 -0.74
C LYS A 321 22.62 3.44 -1.89
N LYS A 322 22.18 2.63 -2.87
CA LYS A 322 21.36 3.10 -3.99
C LYS A 322 20.04 3.71 -3.52
N ALA A 323 19.40 3.16 -2.48
CA ALA A 323 18.18 3.70 -1.89
C ALA A 323 18.40 5.09 -1.26
N ALA A 324 19.52 5.26 -0.53
CA ALA A 324 19.88 6.54 0.07
C ALA A 324 20.18 7.61 -1.00
N GLU A 325 20.83 7.21 -2.10
CA GLU A 325 21.15 8.08 -3.24
C GLU A 325 19.97 8.28 -4.21
N GLY A 326 18.86 7.54 -4.04
CA GLY A 326 17.71 7.59 -4.95
C GLY A 326 17.96 6.99 -6.33
N LYS A 327 18.97 6.11 -6.46
CA LYS A 327 19.43 5.51 -7.73
C LYS A 327 18.95 4.08 -7.97
N LEU A 328 17.95 3.59 -7.19
CA LEU A 328 17.35 2.28 -7.45
C LEU A 328 16.55 2.32 -8.74
N GLY A 329 16.91 1.44 -9.69
CA GLY A 329 16.18 1.26 -10.93
C GLY A 329 14.85 0.56 -10.75
N ILE A 330 13.91 0.79 -11.67
CA ILE A 330 12.59 0.13 -11.67
C ILE A 330 12.74 -1.39 -11.75
N GLU A 331 13.68 -1.87 -12.58
CA GLU A 331 13.97 -3.30 -12.75
C GLU A 331 14.41 -3.96 -11.44
N GLU A 332 15.12 -3.21 -10.57
CA GLU A 332 15.56 -3.71 -9.27
C GLU A 332 14.39 -3.80 -8.26
N MET A 333 13.29 -3.08 -8.48
CA MET A 333 12.12 -3.01 -7.60
C MET A 333 10.89 -3.75 -8.13
N THR A 334 10.96 -4.30 -9.35
CA THR A 334 9.82 -4.95 -10.01
C THR A 334 9.93 -6.46 -9.91
N GLY A 335 8.81 -7.15 -9.79
CA GLY A 335 8.75 -8.60 -9.62
C GLY A 335 8.93 -8.99 -8.16
N GLY A 336 9.59 -10.13 -7.93
CA GLY A 336 9.72 -10.74 -6.61
C GLY A 336 8.57 -11.69 -6.31
N THR A 337 8.88 -12.78 -5.60
CA THR A 337 7.93 -13.84 -5.28
C THR A 337 7.54 -13.85 -3.81
N PHE A 338 8.37 -13.25 -2.95
CA PHE A 338 8.16 -13.13 -1.52
C PHE A 338 8.88 -11.87 -1.01
N SER A 339 8.45 -11.29 0.10
CA SER A 339 9.11 -10.10 0.68
C SER A 339 9.48 -10.30 2.15
N ILE A 340 10.52 -9.61 2.59
CA ILE A 340 10.93 -9.53 4.00
C ILE A 340 11.00 -8.07 4.40
N SER A 341 10.26 -7.70 5.45
CA SER A 341 10.26 -6.36 6.04
C SER A 341 10.83 -6.42 7.45
N ASN A 342 11.75 -5.51 7.78
CA ASN A 342 12.36 -5.45 9.10
C ASN A 342 11.97 -4.16 9.83
N GLY A 343 10.94 -4.24 10.67
CA GLY A 343 10.53 -3.17 11.59
C GLY A 343 11.37 -3.10 12.87
N GLY A 344 12.19 -4.11 13.14
CA GLY A 344 13.01 -4.20 14.36
C GLY A 344 14.05 -3.11 14.48
N THR A 345 14.55 -2.59 13.36
CA THR A 345 15.50 -1.46 13.31
C THR A 345 14.89 -0.18 13.89
N PHE A 346 13.57 -0.04 13.86
CA PHE A 346 12.81 1.07 14.45
C PHE A 346 12.23 0.74 15.83
N GLY A 347 12.53 -0.45 16.38
CA GLY A 347 12.07 -0.89 17.68
C GLY A 347 10.67 -1.52 17.69
N SER A 348 10.08 -1.81 16.54
CA SER A 348 8.78 -2.50 16.46
C SER A 348 8.82 -3.84 17.19
N MET A 349 7.87 -4.08 18.07
CA MET A 349 7.72 -5.37 18.74
C MET A 349 6.99 -6.38 17.85
N MET A 350 5.93 -5.96 17.19
CA MET A 350 5.07 -6.81 16.35
C MET A 350 4.22 -5.92 15.43
N SER A 351 4.05 -6.34 14.19
CA SER A 351 3.18 -5.68 13.21
C SER A 351 2.65 -6.71 12.21
N THR A 352 1.58 -6.36 11.51
CA THR A 352 1.00 -7.14 10.41
C THR A 352 1.44 -6.51 9.10
N PRO A 353 2.49 -7.03 8.42
CA PRO A 353 2.99 -6.42 7.19
C PRO A 353 1.96 -6.56 6.06
N ILE A 354 1.90 -5.56 5.19
CA ILE A 354 1.04 -5.57 4.00
C ILE A 354 1.78 -6.30 2.87
N ILE A 355 1.11 -7.21 2.19
CA ILE A 355 1.66 -7.96 1.05
C ILE A 355 1.98 -7.01 -0.10
N ASN A 356 3.10 -7.25 -0.79
CA ASN A 356 3.50 -6.49 -1.97
C ASN A 356 3.05 -7.23 -3.26
N PRO A 357 1.96 -6.79 -3.93
CA PRO A 357 1.49 -7.49 -5.13
C PRO A 357 2.54 -7.57 -6.24
N PRO A 358 2.61 -8.66 -7.02
CA PRO A 358 1.67 -9.80 -7.08
C PRO A 358 1.95 -10.94 -6.11
N GLN A 359 2.85 -10.77 -5.14
CA GLN A 359 3.20 -11.77 -4.14
C GLN A 359 1.99 -12.16 -3.29
N SER A 360 2.01 -13.37 -2.74
CA SER A 360 0.95 -13.85 -1.85
C SER A 360 1.35 -13.94 -0.38
N ALA A 361 2.62 -13.66 -0.04
CA ALA A 361 3.07 -13.66 1.33
C ALA A 361 4.23 -12.69 1.58
N ILE A 362 4.38 -12.28 2.85
CA ILE A 362 5.44 -11.39 3.33
C ILE A 362 5.82 -11.77 4.77
N LEU A 363 7.12 -11.77 5.07
CA LEU A 363 7.66 -11.95 6.41
C LEU A 363 7.98 -10.60 7.06
N GLY A 364 7.41 -10.35 8.22
CA GLY A 364 7.78 -9.24 9.11
C GLY A 364 8.74 -9.71 10.19
N VAL A 365 9.89 -9.06 10.27
CA VAL A 365 10.90 -9.28 11.31
C VAL A 365 10.87 -8.07 12.28
N HIS A 366 11.03 -8.33 13.57
CA HIS A 366 10.88 -7.31 14.61
C HIS A 366 12.11 -7.17 15.49
N ALA A 367 12.02 -6.35 16.52
CA ALA A 367 13.14 -6.12 17.42
C ALA A 367 13.46 -7.37 18.24
N THR A 368 14.73 -7.77 18.21
CA THR A 368 15.26 -8.80 19.13
C THR A 368 15.50 -8.18 20.50
N LYS A 369 14.86 -8.75 21.53
CA LYS A 369 15.00 -8.29 22.92
C LYS A 369 15.15 -9.49 23.86
N ASP A 370 15.92 -9.29 24.93
CA ASP A 370 16.01 -10.28 25.98
C ASP A 370 14.67 -10.48 26.68
N ARG A 371 14.23 -11.74 26.77
CA ARG A 371 12.97 -12.15 27.40
C ARG A 371 13.17 -13.37 28.27
N ALA A 372 12.37 -13.47 29.33
CA ALA A 372 12.29 -14.68 30.13
C ALA A 372 11.49 -15.74 29.35
N VAL A 373 12.09 -16.87 29.08
CA VAL A 373 11.48 -18.04 28.42
C VAL A 373 11.67 -19.28 29.25
N VAL A 374 10.84 -20.31 29.03
CA VAL A 374 10.97 -21.58 29.73
C VAL A 374 11.69 -22.58 28.83
N GLU A 375 12.87 -23.04 29.26
CA GLU A 375 13.64 -24.11 28.62
C GLU A 375 13.91 -25.23 29.65
N ASN A 376 13.60 -26.46 29.32
CA ASN A 376 13.78 -27.62 30.21
C ASN A 376 13.19 -27.43 31.62
N GLY A 377 12.04 -26.73 31.71
CA GLY A 377 11.36 -26.44 32.97
C GLY A 377 11.98 -25.33 33.82
N GLN A 378 12.99 -24.62 33.29
CA GLN A 378 13.65 -23.50 33.98
C GLN A 378 13.38 -22.19 33.22
N ILE A 379 13.27 -21.09 33.98
CA ILE A 379 13.19 -19.75 33.40
C ILE A 379 14.60 -19.29 33.05
N VAL A 380 14.83 -19.01 31.77
CA VAL A 380 16.10 -18.53 31.24
C VAL A 380 15.90 -17.25 30.45
N ILE A 381 16.93 -16.43 30.31
CA ILE A 381 16.91 -15.23 29.48
C ILE A 381 17.40 -15.58 28.07
N ARG A 382 16.62 -15.24 27.04
CA ARG A 382 16.98 -15.43 25.63
C ARG A 382 16.67 -14.20 24.80
N PRO A 383 17.49 -13.90 23.78
CA PRO A 383 17.20 -12.86 22.79
C PRO A 383 16.11 -13.35 21.85
N MET A 384 14.88 -12.93 22.12
CA MET A 384 13.69 -13.35 21.37
C MET A 384 13.31 -12.34 20.30
N ASN A 385 12.94 -12.83 19.15
CA ASN A 385 12.37 -12.05 18.05
C ASN A 385 10.97 -12.57 17.75
N TYR A 386 10.03 -11.67 17.42
CA TYR A 386 8.73 -12.06 16.87
C TYR A 386 8.76 -12.00 15.36
N LEU A 387 8.34 -13.08 14.72
CA LEU A 387 8.09 -13.15 13.30
C LEU A 387 6.61 -13.05 13.04
N ALA A 388 6.24 -12.29 12.03
CA ALA A 388 4.88 -12.18 11.52
C ALA A 388 4.88 -12.56 10.04
N MET A 389 4.03 -13.47 9.62
CA MET A 389 3.84 -13.77 8.20
C MET A 389 2.41 -13.43 7.81
N SER A 390 2.26 -12.39 6.98
CA SER A 390 0.99 -12.09 6.33
C SER A 390 0.91 -12.83 5.00
N TYR A 391 -0.25 -13.37 4.69
CA TYR A 391 -0.48 -14.20 3.52
C TYR A 391 -1.89 -14.04 2.98
N ASP A 392 -2.05 -14.33 1.69
CA ASP A 392 -3.33 -14.31 0.99
C ASP A 392 -4.08 -15.62 1.24
N HIS A 393 -5.09 -15.57 2.09
CA HIS A 393 -5.85 -16.74 2.48
C HIS A 393 -6.77 -17.30 1.37
N ARG A 394 -6.78 -16.67 0.18
CA ARG A 394 -7.46 -17.22 -0.99
C ARG A 394 -6.75 -18.47 -1.52
N ILE A 395 -5.42 -18.55 -1.36
CA ILE A 395 -4.59 -19.65 -1.89
C ILE A 395 -3.71 -20.32 -0.83
N ILE A 396 -3.47 -19.67 0.31
CA ILE A 396 -2.63 -20.17 1.39
C ILE A 396 -3.51 -20.44 2.60
N ASP A 397 -3.63 -21.72 2.99
CA ASP A 397 -4.37 -22.11 4.18
C ASP A 397 -3.55 -21.90 5.47
N GLY A 398 -4.26 -21.86 6.60
CA GLY A 398 -3.64 -21.67 7.91
C GLY A 398 -2.56 -22.71 8.24
N ARG A 399 -2.74 -23.95 7.76
CA ARG A 399 -1.77 -25.03 7.96
C ARG A 399 -0.43 -24.72 7.28
N GLU A 400 -0.44 -24.41 5.99
CA GLU A 400 0.76 -24.08 5.19
C GLU A 400 1.45 -22.83 5.72
N ALA A 401 0.65 -21.80 6.08
CA ALA A 401 1.17 -20.57 6.66
C ALA A 401 1.88 -20.81 8.00
N VAL A 402 1.23 -21.51 8.92
CA VAL A 402 1.80 -21.79 10.26
C VAL A 402 3.03 -22.68 10.14
N LEU A 403 2.97 -23.77 9.38
CA LEU A 403 4.10 -24.69 9.22
C LEU A 403 5.26 -24.05 8.45
N GLY A 404 4.98 -23.16 7.47
CA GLY A 404 5.99 -22.37 6.78
C GLY A 404 6.73 -21.43 7.74
N LEU A 405 5.99 -20.74 8.61
CA LEU A 405 6.61 -19.89 9.62
C LEU A 405 7.38 -20.69 10.69
N VAL A 406 6.89 -21.89 11.05
CA VAL A 406 7.62 -22.84 11.92
C VAL A 406 8.93 -23.30 11.27
N ALA A 407 8.92 -23.64 9.96
CA ALA A 407 10.15 -24.02 9.25
C ALA A 407 11.18 -22.87 9.23
N MET A 408 10.72 -21.60 9.05
CA MET A 408 11.61 -20.44 9.18
C MET A 408 12.19 -20.30 10.59
N LYS A 409 11.36 -20.49 11.63
CA LYS A 409 11.80 -20.49 13.04
C LYS A 409 12.85 -21.55 13.29
N GLU A 410 12.57 -22.80 12.93
CA GLU A 410 13.48 -23.93 13.15
C GLU A 410 14.84 -23.72 12.48
N ALA A 411 14.85 -23.17 11.25
CA ALA A 411 16.07 -22.84 10.53
C ALA A 411 16.87 -21.70 11.18
N LEU A 412 16.22 -20.79 11.90
CA LEU A 412 16.90 -19.72 12.66
C LEU A 412 17.39 -20.21 14.03
N GLU A 413 16.65 -21.09 14.69
CA GLU A 413 17.01 -21.68 15.99
C GLU A 413 18.08 -22.77 15.86
N ASP A 414 18.18 -23.42 14.69
CA ASP A 414 19.27 -24.35 14.34
C ASP A 414 19.78 -24.05 12.92
N PRO A 415 20.65 -23.03 12.74
CA PRO A 415 21.14 -22.65 11.41
C PRO A 415 21.96 -23.73 10.69
N ALA A 416 22.38 -24.78 11.37
CA ALA A 416 23.06 -25.92 10.75
C ALA A 416 22.15 -26.65 9.77
N ARG A 417 20.84 -26.66 9.98
CA ARG A 417 19.84 -27.21 9.05
C ARG A 417 19.95 -26.62 7.66
N LEU A 418 20.26 -25.34 7.54
CA LEU A 418 20.43 -24.65 6.26
C LEU A 418 21.61 -25.16 5.43
N LEU A 419 22.57 -25.84 6.07
CA LEU A 419 23.74 -26.46 5.39
C LEU A 419 23.43 -27.84 4.83
N PHE A 420 22.42 -28.52 5.40
CA PHE A 420 22.07 -29.91 5.06
C PHE A 420 20.74 -30.02 4.31
N ASP A 421 20.07 -28.91 4.04
CA ASP A 421 18.74 -28.85 3.39
C ASP A 421 17.66 -29.73 4.09
N ILE A 422 17.64 -29.78 5.44
CA ILE A 422 16.72 -30.61 6.27
C ILE A 422 15.78 -29.77 7.14
#